data_f447ec0fd32e9dc40c2fcff52ac93684
#
_entry.id   f447ec0fd32e9dc40c2fcff52ac93684
#
_cell.length_a   1.000
_cell.length_b   1.000
_cell.length_c   1.000
_cell.angle_alpha   90.00
_cell.angle_beta   90.00
_cell.angle_gamma   90.00
#
_symmetry.space_group_name_H-M   'P 1'
#
loop_
_entity.id
_entity.type
_entity.pdbx_description
1 polymer ?
#
loop_
_entity_poly.entity_id
_entity_poly.type
_entity_poly.pdbx_seq_one_letter_code
_entity_poly.pdbx_strand_id
1 'polypeptide(L)'
;MSNFRLIFMALPLVFALNVNAQSVGVLEEVVVTAQKKEENLQDTPIAITAITESTIDDLDLANVVDLAGMAPNVHIINTPSNNTAATIAMRGGVTINPAITWEPTVGMYLDGVYLGKGQGSIFDVVDLERIEILRGPQGTLYGRNTLGGAINLISKKPSGEGMSAKVTIGNYGLKQSQLIADYEICE
;
A
#
# COMPACT_ATOMS: atom_id res chain seq x y z
N MET A 1 -65.91 35.62 -15.97
CA MET A 1 -64.53 36.08 -15.74
C MET A 1 -64.27 36.01 -14.24
N SER A 2 -63.69 34.97 -13.71
CA SER A 2 -63.23 34.89 -12.31
C SER A 2 -63.17 33.41 -11.82
N ASN A 3 -62.31 32.58 -12.38
CA ASN A 3 -61.99 31.28 -11.71
C ASN A 3 -60.57 30.77 -12.09
N PHE A 4 -59.66 31.67 -12.46
CA PHE A 4 -58.31 31.27 -12.93
C PHE A 4 -57.20 31.58 -11.93
N ARG A 5 -57.54 31.94 -10.68
CA ARG A 5 -56.52 32.40 -9.69
C ARG A 5 -56.25 31.46 -8.53
N LEU A 6 -56.81 30.26 -8.53
CA LEU A 6 -56.70 29.32 -7.36
C LEU A 6 -55.90 28.06 -7.60
N ILE A 7 -55.26 27.91 -8.75
CA ILE A 7 -54.45 26.69 -9.08
C ILE A 7 -52.94 26.88 -8.89
N PHE A 8 -52.49 28.05 -8.51
CA PHE A 8 -51.03 28.33 -8.47
C PHE A 8 -50.38 28.27 -7.07
N MET A 9 -51.10 27.74 -6.06
CA MET A 9 -50.65 27.78 -4.67
C MET A 9 -50.47 26.41 -3.99
N ALA A 10 -50.43 25.31 -4.75
CA ALA A 10 -50.35 23.96 -4.19
C ALA A 10 -49.18 23.12 -4.71
N LEU A 11 -48.08 23.74 -5.23
CA LEU A 11 -46.97 22.98 -5.80
C LEU A 11 -45.59 23.32 -5.27
N PRO A 12 -45.40 23.57 -3.98
CA PRO A 12 -44.04 23.43 -3.45
C PRO A 12 -44.01 22.65 -2.12
N LEU A 13 -44.50 21.44 -2.05
CA LEU A 13 -44.36 20.69 -0.80
C LEU A 13 -44.05 19.21 -1.01
N VAL A 14 -43.28 18.86 -2.03
CA VAL A 14 -42.76 17.47 -2.16
C VAL A 14 -41.28 17.53 -2.62
N PHE A 15 -40.49 18.39 -2.01
CA PHE A 15 -39.04 18.19 -1.96
C PHE A 15 -38.73 17.62 -0.58
N ALA A 16 -39.14 16.40 -0.31
CA ALA A 16 -38.66 15.62 0.82
C ALA A 16 -37.17 15.40 0.58
N LEU A 17 -36.34 16.11 1.33
CA LEU A 17 -34.94 15.88 1.46
C LEU A 17 -34.68 14.44 1.84
N ASN A 18 -34.31 13.61 0.86
CA ASN A 18 -33.62 12.38 1.15
C ASN A 18 -32.24 12.74 1.70
N VAL A 19 -32.18 13.01 3.00
CA VAL A 19 -30.92 13.00 3.74
C VAL A 19 -30.49 11.55 3.80
N ASN A 20 -29.71 11.13 2.82
CA ASN A 20 -28.91 9.92 2.98
C ASN A 20 -27.95 10.22 4.14
N ALA A 21 -28.26 9.69 5.32
CA ALA A 21 -27.27 9.57 6.37
C ALA A 21 -26.13 8.73 5.77
N GLN A 22 -25.01 9.40 5.44
CA GLN A 22 -23.79 8.68 5.13
C GLN A 22 -23.53 7.79 6.35
N SER A 23 -23.51 6.49 6.12
CA SER A 23 -23.02 5.54 7.12
C SER A 23 -21.66 6.06 7.57
N VAL A 24 -21.57 6.40 8.86
CA VAL A 24 -20.28 6.65 9.51
C VAL A 24 -19.47 5.42 9.18
N GLY A 25 -18.44 5.59 8.35
CA GLY A 25 -17.59 4.49 7.92
C GLY A 25 -17.11 3.78 9.18
N VAL A 26 -17.44 2.52 9.29
CA VAL A 26 -16.83 1.64 10.30
C VAL A 26 -15.34 1.76 10.03
N LEU A 27 -14.58 2.27 11.00
CA LEU A 27 -13.11 2.32 10.88
C LEU A 27 -12.66 0.88 10.67
N GLU A 28 -12.12 0.61 9.50
CA GLU A 28 -11.57 -0.69 9.16
C GLU A 28 -10.44 -0.99 10.14
N GLU A 29 -10.55 -2.09 10.86
CA GLU A 29 -9.51 -2.51 11.78
C GLU A 29 -8.31 -3.02 10.98
N VAL A 30 -7.24 -2.25 10.96
CA VAL A 30 -6.01 -2.61 10.26
C VAL A 30 -5.16 -3.50 11.16
N VAL A 31 -5.03 -4.77 10.79
CA VAL A 31 -4.15 -5.74 11.46
C VAL A 31 -2.76 -5.68 10.81
N VAL A 32 -1.72 -5.66 11.64
CA VAL A 32 -0.31 -5.64 11.22
C VAL A 32 0.46 -6.81 11.83
N THR A 33 1.56 -7.20 11.16
CA THR A 33 2.45 -8.27 11.63
C THR A 33 3.85 -7.75 11.99
N ALA A 34 3.95 -6.46 12.25
CA ALA A 34 5.20 -5.75 12.51
C ALA A 34 6.03 -6.33 13.65
N GLN A 35 5.39 -6.91 14.66
CA GLN A 35 6.07 -7.58 15.79
C GLN A 35 6.20 -9.10 15.61
N LYS A 36 6.07 -9.61 14.38
CA LYS A 36 6.01 -11.06 14.07
C LYS A 36 4.80 -11.74 14.70
N LYS A 37 3.78 -10.97 15.03
CA LYS A 37 2.51 -11.37 15.63
C LYS A 37 1.43 -10.47 15.05
N GLU A 38 0.25 -11.01 14.80
CA GLU A 38 -0.90 -10.23 14.37
C GLU A 38 -1.40 -9.36 15.53
N GLU A 39 -1.40 -8.06 15.34
CA GLU A 39 -1.84 -7.05 16.31
C GLU A 39 -2.58 -5.93 15.60
N ASN A 40 -3.48 -5.25 16.32
CA ASN A 40 -4.11 -4.05 15.80
C ASN A 40 -3.04 -2.95 15.63
N LEU A 41 -3.10 -2.23 14.50
CA LEU A 41 -2.19 -1.12 14.22
C LEU A 41 -2.14 -0.09 15.36
N GLN A 42 -3.28 0.18 16.01
CA GLN A 42 -3.38 1.17 17.07
C GLN A 42 -2.75 0.72 18.39
N ASP A 43 -2.68 -0.59 18.62
CA ASP A 43 -2.12 -1.18 19.85
C ASP A 43 -0.60 -1.44 19.72
N THR A 44 -0.06 -1.33 18.51
CA THR A 44 1.34 -1.61 18.24
C THR A 44 2.25 -0.48 18.74
N PRO A 45 3.17 -0.72 19.70
CA PRO A 45 3.96 0.34 20.37
C PRO A 45 5.18 0.80 19.54
N ILE A 46 5.12 0.72 18.22
CA ILE A 46 6.18 1.15 17.31
C ILE A 46 5.64 2.12 16.26
N ALA A 47 6.52 2.96 15.71
CA ALA A 47 6.13 3.87 14.64
C ALA A 47 5.98 3.11 13.33
N ILE A 48 4.77 2.72 13.00
CA ILE A 48 4.42 1.97 11.80
C ILE A 48 3.46 2.77 10.92
N THR A 49 3.55 2.57 9.62
CA THR A 49 2.55 2.97 8.64
C THR A 49 2.16 1.73 7.86
N ALA A 50 0.89 1.39 7.90
CA ALA A 50 0.33 0.31 7.10
C ALA A 50 -0.39 0.92 5.88
N ILE A 51 -0.10 0.37 4.71
CA ILE A 51 -0.72 0.72 3.43
C ILE A 51 -1.52 -0.52 3.03
N THR A 52 -2.83 -0.40 3.05
CA THR A 52 -3.76 -1.49 2.75
C THR A 52 -3.90 -1.72 1.25
N GLU A 53 -4.44 -2.87 0.86
CA GLU A 53 -4.76 -3.19 -0.53
C GLU A 53 -5.59 -2.09 -1.19
N SER A 54 -6.64 -1.60 -0.53
CA SER A 54 -7.47 -0.53 -1.06
C SER A 54 -6.67 0.75 -1.35
N THR A 55 -5.71 1.10 -0.48
CA THR A 55 -4.83 2.25 -0.71
C THR A 55 -3.85 2.01 -1.87
N ILE A 56 -3.35 0.78 -2.01
CA ILE A 56 -2.46 0.39 -3.12
C ILE A 56 -3.19 0.56 -4.45
N ASP A 57 -4.43 0.08 -4.53
CA ASP A 57 -5.25 0.16 -5.73
C ASP A 57 -5.72 1.59 -6.04
N ASP A 58 -6.19 2.33 -5.03
CA ASP A 58 -6.68 3.70 -5.19
C ASP A 58 -5.59 4.68 -5.68
N LEU A 59 -4.36 4.46 -5.27
CA LEU A 59 -3.21 5.27 -5.65
C LEU A 59 -2.44 4.69 -6.85
N ASP A 60 -2.87 3.55 -7.40
CA ASP A 60 -2.21 2.82 -8.51
C ASP A 60 -0.70 2.64 -8.27
N LEU A 61 -0.35 2.20 -7.04
CA LEU A 61 1.05 1.97 -6.67
C LEU A 61 1.61 0.78 -7.46
N ALA A 62 2.44 1.07 -8.45
CA ALA A 62 2.95 0.06 -9.35
C ALA A 62 4.22 -0.63 -8.82
N ASN A 63 5.06 0.11 -8.09
CA ASN A 63 6.35 -0.41 -7.62
C ASN A 63 6.76 0.18 -6.26
N VAL A 64 7.81 -0.37 -5.67
CA VAL A 64 8.30 0.04 -4.35
C VAL A 64 8.70 1.53 -4.29
N VAL A 65 9.09 2.14 -5.39
CA VAL A 65 9.46 3.57 -5.41
C VAL A 65 8.24 4.47 -5.22
N ASP A 66 7.06 4.02 -5.61
CA ASP A 66 5.81 4.76 -5.44
C ASP A 66 5.41 4.90 -3.96
N LEU A 67 6.02 4.10 -3.07
CA LEU A 67 5.88 4.27 -1.61
C LEU A 67 6.58 5.54 -1.09
N ALA A 68 7.33 6.24 -1.95
CA ALA A 68 7.96 7.50 -1.57
C ALA A 68 6.90 8.52 -1.15
N GLY A 69 7.05 9.06 0.06
CA GLY A 69 6.09 10.02 0.61
C GLY A 69 4.86 9.42 1.32
N MET A 70 4.63 8.10 1.24
CA MET A 70 3.52 7.44 1.94
C MET A 70 3.72 7.38 3.45
N ALA A 71 4.95 7.48 3.91
CA ALA A 71 5.26 7.53 5.34
C ALA A 71 6.18 8.72 5.66
N PRO A 72 6.00 9.40 6.82
CA PRO A 72 6.87 10.50 7.21
C PRO A 72 8.30 10.02 7.47
N ASN A 73 9.29 10.85 7.06
CA ASN A 73 10.72 10.55 7.18
C ASN A 73 11.18 9.28 6.44
N VAL A 74 10.48 8.91 5.38
CA VAL A 74 10.84 7.84 4.45
C VAL A 74 11.00 8.44 3.06
N HIS A 75 12.15 8.23 2.45
CA HIS A 75 12.47 8.65 1.09
C HIS A 75 12.97 7.45 0.31
N ILE A 76 12.35 7.21 -0.82
CA ILE A 76 12.73 6.12 -1.73
C ILE A 76 12.98 6.75 -3.10
N ILE A 77 14.15 6.55 -3.64
CA ILE A 77 14.54 7.07 -4.94
C ILE A 77 15.21 5.98 -5.76
N ASN A 78 15.04 6.06 -7.07
CA ASN A 78 15.80 5.23 -7.99
C ASN A 78 17.28 5.57 -7.90
N THR A 79 18.12 4.57 -7.88
CA THR A 79 19.56 4.78 -7.95
C THR A 79 19.93 5.21 -9.37
N PRO A 80 20.62 6.36 -9.57
CA PRO A 80 20.87 6.90 -10.91
C PRO A 80 21.63 5.97 -11.86
N SER A 81 22.41 5.06 -11.30
CA SER A 81 23.23 4.12 -12.06
C SER A 81 22.66 2.71 -12.18
N ASN A 82 21.49 2.45 -11.58
CA ASN A 82 20.89 1.12 -11.56
C ASN A 82 19.36 1.18 -11.43
N ASN A 83 18.68 0.90 -12.51
CA ASN A 83 17.21 0.96 -12.59
C ASN A 83 16.49 -0.14 -11.81
N THR A 84 17.22 -1.11 -11.25
CA THR A 84 16.64 -2.20 -10.45
C THR A 84 16.90 -2.04 -8.96
N ALA A 85 17.57 -0.94 -8.56
CA ALA A 85 17.92 -0.67 -7.18
C ALA A 85 17.30 0.62 -6.69
N ALA A 86 16.68 0.57 -5.53
CA ALA A 86 16.21 1.74 -4.79
C ALA A 86 17.20 2.13 -3.70
N THR A 87 17.43 3.42 -3.55
CA THR A 87 18.04 3.99 -2.36
C THR A 87 16.92 4.35 -1.38
N ILE A 88 16.90 3.68 -0.24
CA ILE A 88 15.90 3.89 0.81
C ILE A 88 16.55 4.63 1.96
N ALA A 89 16.02 5.79 2.30
CA ALA A 89 16.43 6.57 3.46
C ALA A 89 15.28 6.62 4.46
N MET A 90 15.55 6.29 5.72
CA MET A 90 14.56 6.30 6.78
C MET A 90 15.19 6.84 8.07
N ARG A 91 14.60 7.92 8.62
CA ARG A 91 15.08 8.60 9.84
C ARG A 91 16.58 8.93 9.81
N GLY A 92 17.13 9.31 8.64
CA GLY A 92 18.55 9.61 8.45
C GLY A 92 19.44 8.39 8.22
N GLY A 93 18.94 7.17 8.41
CA GLY A 93 19.63 5.95 7.96
C GLY A 93 19.49 5.80 6.45
N VAL A 94 20.60 5.83 5.73
CA VAL A 94 20.61 5.67 4.26
C VAL A 94 21.86 4.91 3.81
N THR A 95 21.69 4.06 2.82
CA THR A 95 22.82 3.46 2.08
C THR A 95 22.85 4.10 0.70
N ILE A 96 23.79 5.01 0.50
CA ILE A 96 23.87 5.84 -0.73
C ILE A 96 24.30 5.00 -1.94
N ASN A 97 25.14 4.00 -1.71
CA ASN A 97 25.67 3.14 -2.77
C ASN A 97 25.10 1.72 -2.64
N PRO A 98 24.17 1.29 -3.52
CA PRO A 98 23.59 -0.04 -3.49
C PRO A 98 24.50 -1.10 -4.15
N ALA A 99 25.81 -0.94 -4.08
CA ALA A 99 26.72 -1.96 -4.59
C ALA A 99 26.49 -3.32 -3.91
N ILE A 100 26.76 -4.39 -4.63
CA ILE A 100 26.55 -5.78 -4.17
C ILE A 100 27.26 -6.08 -2.83
N THR A 101 28.37 -5.39 -2.57
CA THR A 101 29.19 -5.56 -1.37
C THR A 101 28.68 -4.79 -0.16
N TRP A 102 27.77 -3.85 -0.37
CA TRP A 102 27.24 -3.01 0.71
C TRP A 102 25.91 -3.55 1.20
N GLU A 103 25.70 -3.42 2.49
CA GLU A 103 24.46 -3.81 3.14
C GLU A 103 23.53 -2.61 3.33
N PRO A 104 22.21 -2.76 3.12
CA PRO A 104 21.27 -1.68 3.32
C PRO A 104 21.12 -1.34 4.82
N THR A 105 20.76 -0.09 5.11
CA THR A 105 20.41 0.35 6.48
C THR A 105 18.91 0.20 6.78
N VAL A 106 18.10 -0.04 5.75
CA VAL A 106 16.68 -0.34 5.84
C VAL A 106 16.45 -1.74 5.28
N GLY A 107 15.94 -2.62 6.10
CA GLY A 107 15.61 -4.00 5.69
C GLY A 107 14.35 -4.04 4.85
N MET A 108 14.35 -4.85 3.80
CA MET A 108 13.17 -5.14 3.01
C MET A 108 12.82 -6.63 3.12
N TYR A 109 11.57 -6.93 3.30
CA TYR A 109 11.07 -8.29 3.52
C TYR A 109 9.86 -8.54 2.64
N LEU A 110 9.78 -9.73 2.07
CA LEU A 110 8.59 -10.23 1.39
C LEU A 110 8.14 -11.51 2.13
N ASP A 111 6.94 -11.48 2.69
CA ASP A 111 6.38 -12.57 3.51
C ASP A 111 7.34 -13.07 4.60
N GLY A 112 8.06 -12.12 5.20
CA GLY A 112 9.05 -12.41 6.24
C GLY A 112 10.43 -12.87 5.73
N VAL A 113 10.60 -13.06 4.42
CA VAL A 113 11.89 -13.39 3.80
C VAL A 113 12.68 -12.12 3.54
N TYR A 114 13.90 -12.05 4.07
CA TYR A 114 14.77 -10.89 3.92
C TYR A 114 15.31 -10.75 2.48
N LEU A 115 15.07 -9.62 1.87
CA LEU A 115 15.63 -9.24 0.57
C LEU A 115 16.98 -8.54 0.80
N GLY A 116 18.04 -9.33 0.83
CA GLY A 116 19.35 -8.93 1.35
C GLY A 116 20.15 -7.96 0.51
N LYS A 117 19.68 -7.57 -0.67
CA LYS A 117 20.42 -6.71 -1.60
C LYS A 117 19.56 -5.57 -2.09
N GLY A 118 20.17 -4.37 -2.20
CA GLY A 118 19.52 -3.22 -2.82
C GLY A 118 19.27 -3.42 -4.32
N GLN A 119 20.05 -4.25 -4.97
CA GLN A 119 19.81 -4.65 -6.36
C GLN A 119 18.62 -5.62 -6.39
N GLY A 120 17.66 -5.34 -7.30
CA GLY A 120 16.40 -6.06 -7.35
C GLY A 120 15.39 -5.62 -6.27
N SER A 121 15.63 -4.49 -5.59
CA SER A 121 14.68 -3.93 -4.63
C SER A 121 13.54 -3.15 -5.28
N ILE A 122 13.68 -2.82 -6.56
CA ILE A 122 12.58 -2.26 -7.36
C ILE A 122 11.91 -3.42 -8.07
N PHE A 123 10.76 -3.79 -7.61
CA PHE A 123 9.89 -4.79 -8.22
C PHE A 123 8.44 -4.30 -8.18
N ASP A 124 7.63 -4.88 -9.03
CA ASP A 124 6.23 -4.52 -9.10
C ASP A 124 5.48 -4.92 -7.82
N VAL A 125 4.66 -4.02 -7.32
CA VAL A 125 3.74 -4.26 -6.20
C VAL A 125 2.52 -4.98 -6.77
N VAL A 126 2.60 -6.31 -6.78
CA VAL A 126 1.55 -7.16 -7.37
C VAL A 126 1.03 -8.09 -6.30
N ASP A 127 -0.29 -8.18 -6.19
CA ASP A 127 -0.97 -9.13 -5.31
C ASP A 127 -0.57 -9.04 -3.84
N LEU A 128 -0.40 -7.82 -3.35
CA LEU A 128 -0.13 -7.55 -1.94
C LEU A 128 -1.42 -7.31 -1.17
N GLU A 129 -1.51 -7.90 0.01
CA GLU A 129 -2.54 -7.63 1.00
C GLU A 129 -2.29 -6.27 1.66
N ARG A 130 -1.02 -6.00 2.02
CA ARG A 130 -0.62 -4.75 2.64
C ARG A 130 0.90 -4.56 2.61
N ILE A 131 1.31 -3.33 2.87
CA ILE A 131 2.71 -2.96 3.06
C ILE A 131 2.85 -2.30 4.42
N GLU A 132 3.79 -2.78 5.23
CA GLU A 132 4.08 -2.25 6.56
C GLU A 132 5.43 -1.56 6.56
N ILE A 133 5.46 -0.26 6.88
CA ILE A 133 6.68 0.55 6.97
C ILE A 133 6.98 0.82 8.45
N LEU A 134 7.96 0.11 8.99
CA LEU A 134 8.40 0.19 10.37
C LEU A 134 9.56 1.18 10.47
N ARG A 135 9.34 2.29 11.16
CA ARG A 135 10.30 3.39 11.22
C ARG A 135 11.10 3.38 12.51
N GLY A 136 12.41 3.28 12.37
CA GLY A 136 13.37 3.22 13.46
C GLY A 136 13.99 1.85 13.61
N PRO A 137 14.99 1.66 14.52
CA PRO A 137 15.72 0.44 14.65
C PRO A 137 14.84 -0.78 14.92
N GLN A 138 14.96 -1.81 14.09
CA GLN A 138 14.19 -3.05 14.18
C GLN A 138 15.08 -4.30 14.38
N GLY A 139 16.32 -4.11 14.84
CA GLY A 139 17.31 -5.18 14.92
C GLY A 139 16.91 -6.39 15.76
N THR A 140 16.08 -6.21 16.79
CA THR A 140 15.66 -7.29 17.69
C THR A 140 14.78 -8.34 17.00
N LEU A 141 13.85 -7.89 16.14
CA LEU A 141 12.87 -8.78 15.50
C LEU A 141 13.21 -9.10 14.04
N TYR A 142 13.84 -8.15 13.37
CA TYR A 142 14.14 -8.23 11.94
C TYR A 142 15.62 -8.50 11.65
N GLY A 143 16.48 -8.43 12.67
CA GLY A 143 17.90 -8.73 12.54
C GLY A 143 18.73 -7.59 11.98
N ARG A 144 19.87 -7.94 11.37
CA ARG A 144 20.83 -6.96 10.84
C ARG A 144 20.22 -6.12 9.71
N ASN A 145 20.83 -4.99 9.42
CA ASN A 145 20.47 -4.12 8.28
C ASN A 145 19.11 -3.42 8.44
N THR A 146 18.67 -3.22 9.68
CA THR A 146 17.41 -2.56 10.02
C THR A 146 17.62 -1.40 11.00
N LEU A 147 18.74 -0.70 10.86
CA LEU A 147 19.09 0.45 11.70
C LEU A 147 18.14 1.63 11.47
N GLY A 148 17.78 1.91 10.22
CA GLY A 148 16.81 2.94 9.85
C GLY A 148 15.37 2.47 10.03
N GLY A 149 15.12 1.19 9.81
CA GLY A 149 13.80 0.57 9.86
C GLY A 149 13.67 -0.66 8.97
N ALA A 150 12.43 -1.07 8.74
CA ALA A 150 12.09 -2.19 7.86
C ALA A 150 10.86 -1.87 7.01
N ILE A 151 10.84 -2.40 5.79
CA ILE A 151 9.66 -2.44 4.92
C ILE A 151 9.27 -3.90 4.77
N ASN A 152 8.06 -4.22 5.16
CA ASN A 152 7.51 -5.57 5.12
C ASN A 152 6.37 -5.60 4.10
N LEU A 153 6.52 -6.41 3.08
CA LEU A 153 5.56 -6.60 2.01
C LEU A 153 4.84 -7.93 2.29
N ILE A 154 3.54 -7.89 2.38
CA ILE A 154 2.72 -9.05 2.70
C ILE A 154 1.85 -9.35 1.49
N SER A 155 2.04 -10.53 0.88
CA SER A 155 1.23 -11.00 -0.22
C SER A 155 -0.15 -11.48 0.24
N LYS A 156 -1.12 -11.42 -0.66
CA LYS A 156 -2.44 -12.00 -0.42
C LYS A 156 -2.32 -13.49 -0.21
N LYS A 157 -3.08 -13.99 0.75
CA LYS A 157 -3.22 -15.45 0.91
C LYS A 157 -4.15 -15.97 -0.18
N PRO A 158 -3.82 -17.12 -0.79
CA PRO A 158 -4.73 -17.75 -1.75
C PRO A 158 -6.11 -17.96 -1.13
N SER A 159 -7.14 -17.50 -1.82
CA SER A 159 -8.54 -17.64 -1.39
C SER A 159 -9.22 -18.86 -2.00
N GLY A 160 -8.63 -19.41 -3.06
CA GLY A 160 -9.21 -20.49 -3.86
C GLY A 160 -10.33 -20.03 -4.81
N GLU A 161 -10.74 -18.79 -4.72
CA GLU A 161 -11.87 -18.23 -5.49
C GLU A 161 -11.55 -16.83 -6.00
N GLY A 162 -10.96 -16.73 -7.16
CA GLY A 162 -10.74 -15.43 -7.73
C GLY A 162 -10.03 -15.42 -9.08
N MET A 163 -10.43 -14.48 -9.91
CA MET A 163 -9.70 -14.12 -11.11
C MET A 163 -9.80 -12.61 -11.28
N SER A 164 -8.65 -11.96 -11.40
CA SER A 164 -8.59 -10.54 -11.72
C SER A 164 -7.75 -10.30 -12.96
N ALA A 165 -8.18 -9.34 -13.77
CA ALA A 165 -7.45 -8.89 -14.94
C ALA A 165 -7.35 -7.37 -14.93
N LYS A 166 -6.14 -6.85 -15.02
CA LYS A 166 -5.84 -5.42 -15.10
C LYS A 166 -5.13 -5.13 -16.43
N VAL A 167 -5.61 -4.13 -17.15
CA VAL A 167 -4.94 -3.62 -18.34
C VAL A 167 -4.61 -2.16 -18.11
N THR A 168 -3.34 -1.81 -18.21
CA THR A 168 -2.85 -0.45 -18.04
C THR A 168 -2.31 0.06 -19.37
N ILE A 169 -2.77 1.23 -19.77
CA ILE A 169 -2.30 1.96 -20.97
C ILE A 169 -1.83 3.32 -20.50
N GLY A 170 -0.61 3.68 -20.84
CA GLY A 170 0.00 4.93 -20.39
C GLY A 170 0.77 5.68 -21.47
N ASN A 171 1.39 6.77 -21.08
CA ASN A 171 2.27 7.56 -21.92
C ASN A 171 3.50 6.76 -22.36
N TYR A 172 4.22 7.25 -23.37
CA TYR A 172 5.42 6.61 -23.94
C TYR A 172 5.18 5.18 -24.47
N GLY A 173 3.93 4.85 -24.81
CA GLY A 173 3.58 3.56 -25.36
C GLY A 173 3.49 2.43 -24.32
N LEU A 174 3.37 2.75 -23.04
CA LEU A 174 3.16 1.77 -21.97
C LEU A 174 1.89 0.97 -22.26
N LYS A 175 2.04 -0.34 -22.29
CA LYS A 175 0.95 -1.32 -22.36
C LYS A 175 1.31 -2.47 -21.44
N GLN A 176 0.56 -2.61 -20.38
CA GLN A 176 0.75 -3.66 -19.38
C GLN A 176 -0.54 -4.46 -19.25
N SER A 177 -0.44 -5.76 -19.17
CA SER A 177 -1.56 -6.63 -18.84
C SER A 177 -1.16 -7.55 -17.70
N GLN A 178 -2.02 -7.62 -16.70
CA GLN A 178 -1.85 -8.44 -15.51
C GLN A 178 -3.05 -9.37 -15.42
N LEU A 179 -2.80 -10.64 -15.17
CA LEU A 179 -3.82 -11.64 -14.89
C LEU A 179 -3.42 -12.38 -13.63
N ILE A 180 -4.29 -12.34 -12.64
CA ILE A 180 -4.14 -13.11 -11.41
C ILE A 180 -5.28 -14.10 -11.37
N ALA A 181 -4.96 -15.38 -11.17
CA ALA A 181 -5.94 -16.45 -11.06
C ALA A 181 -5.65 -17.26 -9.80
N ASP A 182 -6.64 -17.38 -8.95
CA ASP A 182 -6.57 -18.09 -7.70
C ASP A 182 -7.63 -19.19 -7.71
N TYR A 183 -7.19 -20.43 -7.78
CA TYR A 183 -8.06 -21.60 -7.83
C TYR A 183 -7.66 -22.62 -6.78
N GLU A 184 -8.65 -23.20 -6.15
CA GLU A 184 -8.46 -24.34 -5.29
C GLU A 184 -8.06 -25.56 -6.17
N ILE A 185 -6.88 -26.09 -5.92
CA ILE A 185 -6.45 -27.34 -6.56
C ILE A 185 -7.04 -28.46 -5.72
N CYS A 186 -8.11 -29.08 -6.21
CA CYS A 186 -8.71 -30.24 -5.55
C CYS A 186 -7.66 -31.33 -5.30
N GLU A 187 -7.68 -31.90 -4.08
CA GLU A 187 -6.97 -33.13 -3.75
C GLU A 187 -7.56 -34.33 -4.51
#